data_143134e7aac3dfe406ed6ce9097c8984
#
_entry.id   143134e7aac3dfe406ed6ce9097c8984
#
_cell.length_a   1.000
_cell.length_b   1.000
_cell.length_c   1.000
_cell.angle_alpha   90.00
_cell.angle_beta   90.00
_cell.angle_gamma   90.00
#
_symmetry.space_group_name_H-M   'P 1'
#
loop_
_entity.id
_entity.type
_entity.pdbx_description
1 polymer ?
#
loop_
_entity_poly.entity_id
_entity_poly.type
_entity_poly.pdbx_seq_one_letter_code
_entity_poly.pdbx_strand_id
1 'polypeptide(L)'
;MYDFVEGTICLQLPETDEDFYQSAVGFGTFQQLLTDFPAEKLHETIPNFHNTPDRYRALLETLKRDPMHRAAQVQPEIEFALARQAEMATIQNALTAGELPLRVTHNDTKSNNVLIDKATGKGLCVIDLDTVMPGLAVNDFGDSIRFGASTGAEDEPDLTKISCDLDLFEAYTKGFIEGCAGALTEEELNQLVNGAKMMTLECG
;
A
#
# COMPACT_ATOMS: atom_id res chain seq x y z
N MET A 1 7.58 9.26 -20.63
CA MET A 1 8.43 10.49 -20.48
C MET A 1 7.49 11.62 -20.14
N TYR A 2 7.74 12.37 -19.08
CA TYR A 2 6.95 13.53 -18.63
C TYR A 2 7.90 14.68 -18.32
N ASP A 3 7.35 15.88 -18.23
CA ASP A 3 8.13 17.07 -17.97
C ASP A 3 8.67 17.08 -16.53
N PHE A 4 9.87 17.65 -16.36
CA PHE A 4 10.44 17.84 -15.03
C PHE A 4 9.64 18.92 -14.29
N VAL A 5 9.19 18.62 -13.07
CA VAL A 5 8.40 19.55 -12.24
C VAL A 5 9.34 20.34 -11.35
N GLU A 6 9.62 21.60 -11.73
CA GLU A 6 10.50 22.48 -10.98
C GLU A 6 9.89 22.87 -9.62
N GLY A 7 10.73 23.23 -8.66
CA GLY A 7 10.30 23.72 -7.34
C GLY A 7 9.75 22.63 -6.40
N THR A 8 9.97 21.35 -6.72
CA THR A 8 9.49 20.23 -5.91
C THR A 8 10.62 19.45 -5.25
N ILE A 9 10.26 18.66 -4.25
CA ILE A 9 11.09 17.63 -3.62
C ILE A 9 10.33 16.32 -3.52
N CYS A 10 11.06 15.21 -3.45
CA CYS A 10 10.56 13.92 -2.98
C CYS A 10 11.11 13.67 -1.58
N LEU A 11 10.27 13.22 -0.67
CA LEU A 11 10.69 12.80 0.68
C LEU A 11 10.91 11.29 0.68
N GLN A 12 12.09 10.85 1.06
CA GLN A 12 12.38 9.41 1.16
C GLN A 12 11.52 8.74 2.24
N LEU A 13 11.38 9.41 3.36
CA LEU A 13 10.46 9.08 4.45
C LEU A 13 9.82 10.37 4.94
N PRO A 14 8.60 10.34 5.48
CA PRO A 14 8.01 11.50 6.12
C PRO A 14 8.83 11.86 7.36
N GLU A 15 9.16 13.13 7.53
CA GLU A 15 9.88 13.63 8.72
C GLU A 15 8.91 14.16 9.78
N THR A 16 7.69 14.52 9.34
CA THR A 16 6.62 15.05 10.18
C THR A 16 5.26 14.45 9.81
N ASP A 17 4.29 14.56 10.71
CA ASP A 17 2.90 14.18 10.45
C ASP A 17 2.33 14.92 9.23
N GLU A 18 2.70 16.20 9.06
CA GLU A 18 2.26 17.02 7.93
C GLU A 18 2.82 16.51 6.60
N ASP A 19 4.07 16.06 6.55
CA ASP A 19 4.66 15.48 5.33
C ASP A 19 3.89 14.24 4.90
N PHE A 20 3.55 13.38 5.87
CA PHE A 20 2.83 12.15 5.58
C PHE A 20 1.37 12.42 5.22
N TYR A 21 0.74 13.38 5.88
CA TYR A 21 -0.59 13.88 5.52
C TYR A 21 -0.62 14.42 4.08
N GLN A 22 0.37 15.24 3.68
CA GLN A 22 0.43 15.79 2.33
C GLN A 22 0.72 14.73 1.26
N SER A 23 1.51 13.72 1.57
CA SER A 23 1.67 12.54 0.71
C SER A 23 0.34 11.81 0.53
N ALA A 24 -0.41 11.63 1.62
CA ALA A 24 -1.72 11.00 1.60
C ALA A 24 -2.75 11.79 0.77
N VAL A 25 -2.77 13.12 0.90
CA VAL A 25 -3.60 14.00 0.06
C VAL A 25 -3.26 13.80 -1.42
N GLY A 26 -1.97 13.66 -1.76
CA GLY A 26 -1.52 13.40 -3.12
C GLY A 26 -2.10 12.09 -3.69
N PHE A 27 -1.97 10.98 -2.97
CA PHE A 27 -2.52 9.68 -3.40
C PHE A 27 -4.05 9.64 -3.37
N GLY A 28 -4.68 10.27 -2.38
CA GLY A 28 -6.14 10.40 -2.34
C GLY A 28 -6.67 11.20 -3.54
N THR A 29 -6.01 12.29 -3.91
CA THR A 29 -6.34 13.09 -5.09
C THR A 29 -6.15 12.28 -6.38
N PHE A 30 -5.10 11.45 -6.47
CA PHE A 30 -4.91 10.52 -7.58
C PHE A 30 -6.11 9.58 -7.72
N GLN A 31 -6.59 8.98 -6.62
CA GLN A 31 -7.78 8.13 -6.61
C GLN A 31 -9.03 8.90 -7.06
N GLN A 32 -9.21 10.12 -6.57
CA GLN A 32 -10.36 10.97 -6.91
C GLN A 32 -10.38 11.35 -8.39
N LEU A 33 -9.24 11.78 -8.94
CA LEU A 33 -9.13 12.19 -10.34
C LEU A 33 -9.40 11.05 -11.34
N LEU A 34 -9.15 9.81 -10.94
CA LEU A 34 -9.30 8.63 -11.78
C LEU A 34 -10.59 7.83 -11.47
N THR A 35 -11.46 8.34 -10.60
CA THR A 35 -12.70 7.65 -10.19
C THR A 35 -13.59 7.26 -11.38
N ASP A 36 -13.69 8.12 -12.39
CA ASP A 36 -14.53 7.88 -13.56
C ASP A 36 -13.84 7.06 -14.67
N PHE A 37 -12.56 6.74 -14.49
CA PHE A 37 -11.84 5.92 -15.46
C PHE A 37 -12.19 4.44 -15.27
N PRO A 38 -12.65 3.74 -16.33
CA PRO A 38 -12.99 2.32 -16.23
C PRO A 38 -11.71 1.48 -16.06
N ALA A 39 -11.42 1.07 -14.82
CA ALA A 39 -10.19 0.38 -14.45
C ALA A 39 -9.94 -0.90 -15.27
N GLU A 40 -11.02 -1.59 -15.69
CA GLU A 40 -10.96 -2.80 -16.52
C GLU A 40 -10.37 -2.59 -17.92
N LYS A 41 -10.19 -1.32 -18.34
CA LYS A 41 -9.50 -0.99 -19.61
C LYS A 41 -7.99 -0.97 -19.48
N LEU A 42 -7.47 -0.92 -18.25
CA LEU A 42 -6.03 -1.00 -18.02
C LEU A 42 -5.54 -2.45 -18.16
N HIS A 43 -4.29 -2.58 -18.56
CA HIS A 43 -3.63 -3.87 -18.58
C HIS A 43 -3.08 -4.18 -17.18
N GLU A 44 -3.31 -5.40 -16.72
CA GLU A 44 -2.64 -5.94 -15.55
C GLU A 44 -1.20 -6.30 -15.95
N THR A 45 -0.26 -5.38 -15.70
CA THR A 45 1.14 -5.53 -16.11
C THR A 45 1.89 -6.54 -15.23
N ILE A 46 1.47 -6.69 -13.99
CA ILE A 46 1.99 -7.68 -13.04
C ILE A 46 0.80 -8.52 -12.53
N PRO A 47 0.54 -9.70 -13.13
CA PRO A 47 -0.58 -10.53 -12.75
C PRO A 47 -0.57 -10.91 -11.27
N ASN A 48 -1.73 -10.81 -10.62
CA ASN A 48 -1.91 -11.13 -9.19
C ASN A 48 -1.00 -10.32 -8.26
N PHE A 49 -0.68 -9.07 -8.60
CA PHE A 49 0.32 -8.27 -7.88
C PHE A 49 0.04 -8.17 -6.37
N HIS A 50 -1.20 -7.87 -5.99
CA HIS A 50 -1.65 -7.81 -4.59
C HIS A 50 -2.71 -8.87 -4.27
N ASN A 51 -2.47 -10.11 -4.69
CA ASN A 51 -3.31 -11.25 -4.36
C ASN A 51 -2.65 -12.06 -3.23
N THR A 52 -2.84 -11.63 -1.99
CA THR A 52 -2.23 -12.25 -0.80
C THR A 52 -2.53 -13.76 -0.68
N PRO A 53 -3.76 -14.27 -0.97
CA PRO A 53 -4.01 -15.71 -1.02
C PRO A 53 -3.15 -16.47 -2.06
N ASP A 54 -2.85 -15.84 -3.18
CA ASP A 54 -2.00 -16.44 -4.22
C ASP A 54 -0.54 -16.51 -3.77
N ARG A 55 -0.04 -15.43 -3.17
CA ARG A 55 1.29 -15.38 -2.54
C ARG A 55 1.43 -16.42 -1.43
N TYR A 56 0.40 -16.58 -0.60
CA TYR A 56 0.37 -17.62 0.44
C TYR A 56 0.46 -19.04 -0.15
N ARG A 57 -0.27 -19.31 -1.26
CA ARG A 57 -0.13 -20.59 -1.96
C ARG A 57 1.28 -20.80 -2.49
N ALA A 58 1.92 -19.78 -3.05
CA ALA A 58 3.30 -19.84 -3.51
C ALA A 58 4.28 -20.10 -2.36
N LEU A 59 4.05 -19.50 -1.19
CA LEU A 59 4.81 -19.82 0.04
C LEU A 59 4.70 -21.30 0.40
N LEU A 60 3.48 -21.85 0.47
CA LEU A 60 3.26 -23.26 0.79
C LEU A 60 3.95 -24.22 -0.20
N GLU A 61 3.91 -23.90 -1.50
CA GLU A 61 4.59 -24.69 -2.52
C GLU A 61 6.11 -24.61 -2.39
N THR A 62 6.64 -23.43 -2.03
CA THR A 62 8.08 -23.24 -1.81
C THR A 62 8.54 -24.00 -0.56
N LEU A 63 7.77 -23.94 0.53
CA LEU A 63 8.08 -24.70 1.76
C LEU A 63 8.11 -26.21 1.54
N LYS A 64 7.18 -26.77 0.75
CA LYS A 64 7.18 -28.20 0.41
C LYS A 64 8.46 -28.62 -0.33
N ARG A 65 9.00 -27.75 -1.17
CA ARG A 65 10.21 -28.07 -1.95
C ARG A 65 11.49 -27.76 -1.21
N ASP A 66 11.50 -26.72 -0.39
CA ASP A 66 12.66 -26.19 0.36
C ASP A 66 14.00 -26.40 -0.38
N PRO A 67 14.16 -25.85 -1.60
CA PRO A 67 15.27 -26.22 -2.50
C PRO A 67 16.66 -25.84 -1.95
N MET A 68 16.71 -24.90 -1.02
CA MET A 68 17.94 -24.42 -0.39
C MET A 68 18.10 -24.90 1.06
N HIS A 69 17.15 -25.71 1.57
CA HIS A 69 17.12 -26.22 2.94
C HIS A 69 17.22 -25.11 4.01
N ARG A 70 16.51 -23.98 3.77
CA ARG A 70 16.56 -22.79 4.63
C ARG A 70 15.32 -22.61 5.50
N ALA A 71 14.25 -23.38 5.26
CA ALA A 71 12.99 -23.23 5.99
C ALA A 71 13.17 -23.39 7.52
N ALA A 72 14.04 -24.31 7.95
CA ALA A 72 14.33 -24.50 9.38
C ALA A 72 14.99 -23.27 10.07
N GLN A 73 15.56 -22.35 9.30
CA GLN A 73 16.23 -21.16 9.83
C GLN A 73 15.25 -20.01 10.11
N VAL A 74 14.04 -20.05 9.52
CA VAL A 74 13.00 -19.02 9.60
C VAL A 74 11.66 -19.65 10.06
N GLN A 75 11.72 -20.64 10.90
CA GLN A 75 10.54 -21.37 11.37
C GLN A 75 9.52 -20.46 12.11
N PRO A 76 9.95 -19.52 12.98
CA PRO A 76 9.01 -18.60 13.64
C PRO A 76 8.22 -17.74 12.65
N GLU A 77 8.87 -17.23 11.60
CA GLU A 77 8.26 -16.41 10.56
C GLU A 77 7.27 -17.23 9.72
N ILE A 78 7.63 -18.48 9.40
CA ILE A 78 6.73 -19.42 8.72
C ILE A 78 5.48 -19.67 9.58
N GLU A 79 5.64 -19.99 10.87
CA GLU A 79 4.53 -20.23 11.79
C GLU A 79 3.64 -19.00 11.94
N PHE A 80 4.25 -17.82 11.98
CA PHE A 80 3.54 -16.54 12.01
C PHE A 80 2.64 -16.37 10.77
N ALA A 81 3.17 -16.64 9.57
CA ALA A 81 2.42 -16.55 8.31
C ALA A 81 1.31 -17.62 8.26
N LEU A 82 1.62 -18.87 8.62
CA LEU A 82 0.64 -19.97 8.60
C LEU A 82 -0.54 -19.70 9.55
N ALA A 83 -0.30 -19.12 10.72
CA ALA A 83 -1.35 -18.81 11.70
C ALA A 83 -2.32 -17.72 11.20
N ARG A 84 -1.95 -16.95 10.16
CA ARG A 84 -2.77 -15.84 9.60
C ARG A 84 -3.46 -16.16 8.29
N GLN A 85 -3.48 -17.42 7.88
CA GLN A 85 -4.12 -17.86 6.63
C GLN A 85 -5.55 -17.30 6.44
N ALA A 86 -6.37 -17.32 7.50
CA ALA A 86 -7.75 -16.83 7.42
C ALA A 86 -7.82 -15.31 7.16
N GLU A 87 -6.89 -14.55 7.74
CA GLU A 87 -6.81 -13.10 7.58
C GLU A 87 -6.39 -12.71 6.17
N MET A 88 -5.47 -13.48 5.56
CA MET A 88 -4.92 -13.21 4.22
C MET A 88 -5.97 -13.16 3.11
N ALA A 89 -7.12 -13.79 3.31
CA ALA A 89 -8.18 -13.82 2.30
C ALA A 89 -9.19 -12.66 2.44
N THR A 90 -9.11 -11.85 3.50
CA THR A 90 -10.15 -10.86 3.84
C THR A 90 -10.44 -9.91 2.69
N ILE A 91 -9.42 -9.23 2.18
CA ILE A 91 -9.57 -8.24 1.09
C ILE A 91 -9.98 -8.91 -0.22
N GLN A 92 -9.38 -10.07 -0.55
CA GLN A 92 -9.70 -10.78 -1.78
C GLN A 92 -11.12 -11.39 -1.76
N ASN A 93 -11.61 -11.78 -0.58
CA ASN A 93 -12.98 -12.24 -0.42
C ASN A 93 -13.97 -11.09 -0.62
N ALA A 94 -13.70 -9.90 -0.06
CA ALA A 94 -14.54 -8.71 -0.25
C ALA A 94 -14.59 -8.29 -1.74
N LEU A 95 -13.45 -8.34 -2.46
CA LEU A 95 -13.44 -8.13 -3.91
C LEU A 95 -14.30 -9.17 -4.64
N THR A 96 -14.15 -10.45 -4.32
CA THR A 96 -14.90 -11.55 -4.96
C THR A 96 -16.39 -11.45 -4.68
N ALA A 97 -16.78 -10.97 -3.49
CA ALA A 97 -18.16 -10.71 -3.11
C ALA A 97 -18.76 -9.46 -3.80
N GLY A 98 -17.94 -8.65 -4.48
CA GLY A 98 -18.35 -7.39 -5.11
C GLY A 98 -18.56 -6.25 -4.11
N GLU A 99 -18.02 -6.38 -2.91
CA GLU A 99 -18.08 -5.36 -1.84
C GLU A 99 -17.05 -4.25 -2.07
N LEU A 100 -15.89 -4.58 -2.64
CA LEU A 100 -14.84 -3.63 -3.00
C LEU A 100 -14.78 -3.47 -4.53
N PRO A 101 -14.87 -2.23 -5.05
CA PRO A 101 -14.74 -1.97 -6.48
C PRO A 101 -13.29 -2.02 -6.94
N LEU A 102 -13.04 -2.46 -8.17
CA LEU A 102 -11.77 -2.22 -8.85
C LEU A 102 -11.65 -0.74 -9.23
N ARG A 103 -10.50 -0.17 -8.95
CA ARG A 103 -10.12 1.19 -9.31
C ARG A 103 -8.82 1.22 -10.10
N VAL A 104 -8.48 2.37 -10.62
CA VAL A 104 -7.11 2.66 -11.05
C VAL A 104 -6.30 2.87 -9.78
N THR A 105 -5.33 2.00 -9.53
CA THR A 105 -4.45 2.07 -8.35
C THR A 105 -3.01 2.29 -8.76
N HIS A 106 -2.26 2.91 -7.86
CA HIS A 106 -0.84 3.18 -8.07
C HIS A 106 0.01 1.93 -7.81
N ASN A 107 -0.32 1.18 -6.75
CA ASN A 107 0.31 -0.08 -6.32
C ASN A 107 1.78 0.01 -5.85
N ASP A 108 2.33 1.22 -5.71
CA ASP A 108 3.63 1.50 -5.06
C ASP A 108 3.55 2.89 -4.42
N THR A 109 2.75 3.01 -3.36
CA THR A 109 2.36 4.30 -2.77
C THR A 109 3.32 4.77 -1.68
N LYS A 110 4.60 4.66 -1.95
CA LYS A 110 5.65 5.20 -1.08
C LYS A 110 5.65 6.72 -1.10
N SER A 111 6.00 7.35 0.02
CA SER A 111 6.04 8.83 0.14
C SER A 111 6.98 9.49 -0.88
N ASN A 112 8.04 8.82 -1.33
CA ASN A 112 8.94 9.32 -2.35
C ASN A 112 8.33 9.31 -3.78
N ASN A 113 7.14 8.74 -3.96
CA ASN A 113 6.38 8.80 -5.21
C ASN A 113 5.39 9.97 -5.25
N VAL A 114 5.49 10.92 -4.29
CA VAL A 114 4.75 12.18 -4.31
C VAL A 114 5.74 13.34 -4.38
N LEU A 115 5.52 14.24 -5.34
CA LEU A 115 6.23 15.51 -5.42
C LEU A 115 5.57 16.51 -4.49
N ILE A 116 6.35 17.04 -3.56
CA ILE A 116 5.94 18.08 -2.61
C ILE A 116 6.45 19.43 -3.12
N ASP A 117 5.58 20.42 -3.22
CA ASP A 117 5.94 21.80 -3.55
C ASP A 117 6.75 22.43 -2.42
N LYS A 118 7.96 22.91 -2.73
CA LYS A 118 8.90 23.48 -1.73
C LYS A 118 8.40 24.77 -1.07
N ALA A 119 7.58 25.54 -1.77
CA ALA A 119 7.12 26.84 -1.27
C ALA A 119 5.93 26.69 -0.33
N THR A 120 5.08 25.69 -0.56
CA THR A 120 3.82 25.50 0.18
C THR A 120 3.81 24.28 1.09
N GLY A 121 4.74 23.34 0.90
CA GLY A 121 4.76 22.04 1.60
C GLY A 121 3.65 21.07 1.15
N LYS A 122 2.91 21.39 0.08
CA LYS A 122 1.75 20.58 -0.35
C LYS A 122 2.13 19.52 -1.37
N GLY A 123 1.45 18.37 -1.28
CA GLY A 123 1.48 17.34 -2.31
C GLY A 123 0.98 17.91 -3.65
N LEU A 124 1.82 17.80 -4.69
CA LEU A 124 1.55 18.41 -6.00
C LEU A 124 1.14 17.39 -7.06
N CYS A 125 1.89 16.29 -7.17
CA CYS A 125 1.55 15.22 -8.09
C CYS A 125 2.21 13.91 -7.70
N VAL A 126 1.60 12.82 -8.15
CA VAL A 126 2.11 11.45 -8.00
C VAL A 126 2.98 11.12 -9.21
N ILE A 127 4.09 10.40 -8.99
CA ILE A 127 5.07 9.98 -10.00
C ILE A 127 5.30 8.47 -9.89
N ASP A 128 6.13 7.92 -10.79
CA ASP A 128 6.50 6.49 -10.86
C ASP A 128 5.29 5.59 -11.16
N LEU A 129 4.67 5.84 -12.33
CA LEU A 129 3.38 5.28 -12.73
C LEU A 129 3.48 3.92 -13.44
N ASP A 130 4.60 3.20 -13.33
CA ASP A 130 4.82 1.94 -14.07
C ASP A 130 4.04 0.76 -13.46
N THR A 131 3.61 0.87 -12.20
CA THR A 131 2.74 -0.10 -11.51
C THR A 131 1.26 0.25 -11.55
N VAL A 132 0.87 1.32 -12.27
CA VAL A 132 -0.53 1.71 -12.38
C VAL A 132 -1.32 0.67 -13.18
N MET A 133 -2.27 0.02 -12.51
CA MET A 133 -3.11 -1.04 -13.08
C MET A 133 -4.42 -1.16 -12.27
N PRO A 134 -5.37 -2.03 -12.67
CA PRO A 134 -6.55 -2.27 -11.86
C PRO A 134 -6.17 -2.85 -10.49
N GLY A 135 -6.73 -2.29 -9.42
CA GLY A 135 -6.47 -2.73 -8.07
C GLY A 135 -7.52 -2.21 -7.08
N LEU A 136 -7.17 -2.22 -5.80
CA LEU A 136 -8.05 -1.80 -4.72
C LEU A 136 -7.43 -0.59 -4.00
N ALA A 137 -8.23 0.46 -3.76
CA ALA A 137 -7.77 1.65 -3.04
C ALA A 137 -7.26 1.32 -1.62
N VAL A 138 -7.79 0.26 -1.01
CA VAL A 138 -7.33 -0.21 0.31
C VAL A 138 -5.90 -0.78 0.28
N ASN A 139 -5.43 -1.27 -0.87
CA ASN A 139 -4.05 -1.72 -1.04
C ASN A 139 -3.10 -0.52 -1.17
N ASP A 140 -3.47 0.49 -1.95
CA ASP A 140 -2.72 1.75 -2.04
C ASP A 140 -2.58 2.41 -0.66
N PHE A 141 -3.68 2.53 0.08
CA PHE A 141 -3.66 3.00 1.46
C PHE A 141 -2.72 2.14 2.33
N GLY A 142 -2.87 0.83 2.23
CA GLY A 142 -2.12 -0.12 3.05
C GLY A 142 -0.62 -0.10 2.79
N ASP A 143 -0.21 0.04 1.55
CA ASP A 143 1.21 0.11 1.17
C ASP A 143 1.88 1.39 1.72
N SER A 144 1.18 2.52 1.64
CA SER A 144 1.65 3.76 2.25
C SER A 144 1.83 3.65 3.76
N ILE A 145 0.84 3.04 4.47
CA ILE A 145 0.94 2.83 5.92
C ILE A 145 2.10 1.90 6.26
N ARG A 146 2.24 0.79 5.55
CA ARG A 146 3.34 -0.16 5.73
C ARG A 146 4.70 0.53 5.63
N PHE A 147 4.86 1.39 4.64
CA PHE A 147 6.12 2.07 4.36
C PHE A 147 6.35 3.27 5.29
N GLY A 148 5.37 4.17 5.40
CA GLY A 148 5.56 5.49 6.01
C GLY A 148 5.22 5.58 7.49
N ALA A 149 4.38 4.69 8.03
CA ALA A 149 4.06 4.63 9.46
C ALA A 149 4.90 3.60 10.23
N SER A 150 5.93 3.01 9.60
CA SER A 150 6.89 2.14 10.28
C SER A 150 7.94 2.97 11.01
N THR A 151 8.24 2.60 12.27
CA THR A 151 9.32 3.22 13.06
C THR A 151 10.71 2.72 12.67
N GLY A 152 10.80 1.62 11.94
CA GLY A 152 12.04 1.03 11.44
C GLY A 152 12.19 1.17 9.93
N ALA A 153 13.42 1.07 9.44
CA ALA A 153 13.68 0.95 8.02
C ALA A 153 13.07 -0.34 7.44
N GLU A 154 12.81 -0.34 6.13
CA GLU A 154 12.19 -1.49 5.44
C GLU A 154 13.01 -2.79 5.57
N ASP A 155 14.32 -2.67 5.76
CA ASP A 155 15.29 -3.76 5.93
C ASP A 155 15.89 -3.83 7.34
N GLU A 156 15.24 -3.23 8.37
CA GLU A 156 15.72 -3.26 9.76
C GLU A 156 15.74 -4.69 10.30
N PRO A 157 16.89 -5.26 10.63
CA PRO A 157 16.99 -6.64 11.10
C PRO A 157 16.53 -6.83 12.55
N ASP A 158 16.49 -5.76 13.34
CA ASP A 158 16.07 -5.80 14.74
C ASP A 158 14.58 -5.50 14.87
N LEU A 159 13.77 -6.55 14.89
CA LEU A 159 12.31 -6.44 14.96
C LEU A 159 11.80 -5.70 16.21
N THR A 160 12.63 -5.57 17.27
CA THR A 160 12.22 -4.83 18.48
C THR A 160 12.15 -3.31 18.26
N LYS A 161 12.74 -2.81 17.16
CA LYS A 161 12.70 -1.41 16.76
C LYS A 161 11.55 -1.09 15.82
N ILE A 162 10.88 -2.13 15.29
CA ILE A 162 9.81 -1.97 14.33
C ILE A 162 8.46 -1.93 15.07
N SER A 163 7.74 -0.85 14.89
CA SER A 163 6.35 -0.70 15.32
C SER A 163 5.59 0.19 14.36
N CYS A 164 4.28 0.22 14.47
CA CYS A 164 3.45 1.16 13.74
C CYS A 164 3.33 2.45 14.57
N ASP A 165 3.72 3.58 13.98
CA ASP A 165 3.49 4.90 14.54
C ASP A 165 2.04 5.30 14.31
N LEU A 166 1.27 5.44 15.40
CA LEU A 166 -0.17 5.70 15.32
C LEU A 166 -0.49 7.17 14.98
N ASP A 167 0.39 8.09 15.28
CA ASP A 167 0.22 9.51 14.93
C ASP A 167 0.41 9.68 13.41
N LEU A 168 1.43 9.06 12.84
CA LEU A 168 1.62 8.98 11.39
C LEU A 168 0.46 8.23 10.71
N PHE A 169 0.01 7.10 11.27
CA PHE A 169 -1.15 6.38 10.75
C PHE A 169 -2.39 7.27 10.69
N GLU A 170 -2.67 8.02 11.76
CA GLU A 170 -3.80 8.94 11.82
C GLU A 170 -3.66 10.09 10.81
N ALA A 171 -2.47 10.69 10.72
CA ALA A 171 -2.18 11.78 9.78
C ALA A 171 -2.40 11.33 8.33
N TYR A 172 -1.86 10.16 7.95
CA TYR A 172 -2.07 9.61 6.61
C TYR A 172 -3.54 9.30 6.34
N THR A 173 -4.23 8.68 7.28
CA THR A 173 -5.66 8.34 7.12
C THR A 173 -6.49 9.59 6.86
N LYS A 174 -6.27 10.67 7.60
CA LYS A 174 -6.96 11.96 7.39
C LYS A 174 -6.69 12.51 6.00
N GLY A 175 -5.42 12.58 5.60
CA GLY A 175 -5.02 13.10 4.30
C GLY A 175 -5.57 12.28 3.12
N PHE A 176 -5.53 10.95 3.22
CA PHE A 176 -6.05 10.06 2.18
C PHE A 176 -7.56 10.21 1.99
N ILE A 177 -8.33 10.21 3.09
CA ILE A 177 -9.79 10.39 3.03
C ILE A 177 -10.14 11.78 2.48
N GLU A 178 -9.44 12.84 2.91
CA GLU A 178 -9.64 14.20 2.41
C GLU A 178 -9.31 14.29 0.91
N GLY A 179 -8.17 13.74 0.47
CA GLY A 179 -7.76 13.73 -0.94
C GLY A 179 -8.73 12.96 -1.83
N CYS A 180 -9.28 11.84 -1.34
CA CYS A 180 -10.30 11.08 -2.06
C CYS A 180 -11.64 11.84 -2.23
N ALA A 181 -11.88 12.91 -1.47
CA ALA A 181 -13.03 13.82 -1.61
C ALA A 181 -14.40 13.11 -1.71
N GLY A 182 -14.59 12.03 -0.95
CA GLY A 182 -15.83 11.24 -0.96
C GLY A 182 -15.95 10.22 -2.10
N ALA A 183 -14.88 9.98 -2.86
CA ALA A 183 -14.88 8.97 -3.92
C ALA A 183 -14.87 7.52 -3.40
N LEU A 184 -14.41 7.30 -2.16
CA LEU A 184 -14.41 5.96 -1.55
C LEU A 184 -15.81 5.57 -1.09
N THR A 185 -16.13 4.29 -1.26
CA THR A 185 -17.35 3.69 -0.70
C THR A 185 -17.22 3.50 0.81
N GLU A 186 -18.35 3.28 1.49
CA GLU A 186 -18.34 2.98 2.93
C GLU A 186 -17.55 1.70 3.23
N GLU A 187 -17.68 0.70 2.38
CA GLU A 187 -16.95 -0.56 2.55
C GLU A 187 -15.43 -0.38 2.37
N GLU A 188 -14.99 0.41 1.38
CA GLU A 188 -13.56 0.75 1.25
C GLU A 188 -13.02 1.43 2.51
N LEU A 189 -13.77 2.39 3.08
CA LEU A 189 -13.39 3.05 4.34
C LEU A 189 -13.29 2.05 5.51
N ASN A 190 -14.25 1.12 5.62
CA ASN A 190 -14.25 0.08 6.65
C ASN A 190 -13.07 -0.89 6.52
N GLN A 191 -12.55 -1.08 5.31
CA GLN A 191 -11.47 -2.03 5.02
C GLN A 191 -10.05 -1.39 5.03
N LEU A 192 -9.89 -0.08 5.24
CA LEU A 192 -8.56 0.58 5.22
C LEU A 192 -7.58 -0.08 6.20
N VAL A 193 -8.00 -0.35 7.43
CA VAL A 193 -7.16 -1.01 8.44
C VAL A 193 -6.76 -2.42 8.00
N ASN A 194 -7.68 -3.16 7.36
CA ASN A 194 -7.38 -4.48 6.83
C ASN A 194 -6.42 -4.39 5.64
N GLY A 195 -6.53 -3.35 4.79
CA GLY A 195 -5.55 -3.05 3.74
C GLY A 195 -4.15 -2.89 4.32
N ALA A 196 -3.98 -2.07 5.36
CA ALA A 196 -2.69 -1.87 6.02
C ALA A 196 -2.10 -3.18 6.58
N LYS A 197 -2.93 -4.01 7.24
CA LYS A 197 -2.52 -5.32 7.75
C LYS A 197 -2.11 -6.27 6.62
N MET A 198 -2.89 -6.31 5.54
CA MET A 198 -2.63 -7.21 4.41
C MET A 198 -1.36 -6.81 3.67
N MET A 199 -1.15 -5.53 3.38
CA MET A 199 0.06 -5.08 2.71
C MET A 199 1.31 -5.34 3.55
N THR A 200 1.23 -5.14 4.88
CA THR A 200 2.33 -5.48 5.79
C THR A 200 2.63 -6.97 5.80
N LEU A 201 1.59 -7.81 5.85
CA LEU A 201 1.75 -9.28 5.86
C LEU A 201 2.22 -9.83 4.51
N GLU A 202 1.81 -9.20 3.40
CA GLU A 202 2.17 -9.62 2.05
C GLU A 202 3.64 -9.34 1.73
N CYS A 203 4.17 -8.22 2.23
CA CYS A 203 5.56 -7.82 1.99
C CYS A 203 6.56 -8.46 2.95
N GLY A 204 6.13 -8.86 4.16
CA GLY A 204 6.95 -9.54 5.17
C GLY A 204 7.07 -11.04 4.92
#